data_e190aa0fc31b0d8ab1dcb3510a6e939e
#
_entry.id   e190aa0fc31b0d8ab1dcb3510a6e939e
#
_cell.length_a   1.000
_cell.length_b   1.000
_cell.length_c   1.000
_cell.angle_alpha   90.00
_cell.angle_beta   90.00
_cell.angle_gamma   90.00
#
_symmetry.space_group_name_H-M   'P 1'
#
loop_
_entity.id
_entity.type
_entity.pdbx_description
1 polymer ?
#
loop_
_entity_poly.entity_id
_entity_poly.type
_entity_poly.pdbx_seq_one_letter_code
_entity_poly.pdbx_strand_id
1 'polypeptide(L)'
;MNDKIKTESVDNLFEAILSLKNTEECYMFFEDICTINELLAIAQRLEVAKLLKEQTTYIEISEETGASTATISRVNRSLKYGNDGYEMVFSRMNKQD
;
A
#
# COMPACT_ATOMS: atom_id res chain seq x y z
N MET A 1 15.25 0.37 -7.45
CA MET A 1 14.77 -0.16 -6.16
C MET A 1 15.86 -0.11 -5.11
N ASN A 2 15.49 -0.06 -3.85
CA ASN A 2 16.45 0.03 -2.77
C ASN A 2 17.09 -1.34 -2.49
N ASP A 3 18.40 -1.44 -2.65
CA ASP A 3 19.12 -2.71 -2.48
C ASP A 3 19.07 -3.24 -1.04
N LYS A 4 18.81 -2.35 -0.07
CA LYS A 4 18.73 -2.74 1.34
C LYS A 4 17.57 -3.70 1.62
N ILE A 5 16.53 -3.69 0.80
CA ILE A 5 15.38 -4.59 0.98
C ILE A 5 15.50 -5.85 0.11
N LYS A 6 16.46 -5.90 -0.80
CA LYS A 6 16.66 -7.08 -1.67
C LYS A 6 17.46 -8.14 -0.94
N THR A 7 16.77 -8.89 -0.10
CA THR A 7 17.33 -9.97 0.69
C THR A 7 16.55 -11.24 0.42
N GLU A 8 17.16 -12.38 0.75
CA GLU A 8 16.48 -13.67 0.63
C GLU A 8 15.20 -13.72 1.48
N SER A 9 15.24 -13.15 2.68
CA SER A 9 14.06 -13.16 3.55
C SER A 9 12.91 -12.32 2.98
N VAL A 10 13.21 -11.21 2.33
CA VAL A 10 12.17 -10.39 1.69
C VAL A 10 11.62 -11.10 0.46
N ASP A 11 12.48 -11.75 -0.32
CA ASP A 11 12.04 -12.57 -1.46
C ASP A 11 11.07 -13.67 -0.99
N ASN A 12 11.41 -14.34 0.11
CA ASN A 12 10.57 -15.39 0.68
C ASN A 12 9.22 -14.84 1.14
N LEU A 13 9.21 -13.65 1.73
CA LEU A 13 7.97 -12.99 2.12
C LEU A 13 7.09 -12.75 0.90
N PHE A 14 7.66 -12.22 -0.17
CA PHE A 14 6.90 -11.94 -1.38
C PHE A 14 6.39 -13.21 -2.04
N GLU A 15 7.17 -14.28 -2.04
CA GLU A 15 6.70 -15.59 -2.51
C GLU A 15 5.50 -16.07 -1.69
N ALA A 16 5.56 -15.89 -0.37
CA ALA A 16 4.44 -16.25 0.50
C ALA A 16 3.19 -15.45 0.15
N ILE A 17 3.34 -14.13 -0.04
CA ILE A 17 2.23 -13.27 -0.41
C ILE A 17 1.65 -13.69 -1.76
N LEU A 18 2.51 -14.00 -2.74
CA LEU A 18 2.06 -14.40 -4.07
C LEU A 18 1.36 -15.75 -4.10
N SER A 19 1.48 -16.55 -3.04
CA SER A 19 0.78 -17.83 -2.94
C SER A 19 -0.67 -17.68 -2.49
N LEU A 20 -1.05 -16.50 -1.97
CA LEU A 20 -2.40 -16.23 -1.49
C LEU A 20 -3.36 -16.14 -2.69
N LYS A 21 -4.54 -16.77 -2.54
CA LYS A 21 -5.47 -16.96 -3.67
C LYS A 21 -6.69 -16.03 -3.64
N ASN A 22 -7.01 -15.48 -2.48
CA ASN A 22 -8.21 -14.66 -2.32
C ASN A 22 -8.09 -13.76 -1.10
N THR A 23 -9.07 -12.87 -0.93
CA THR A 23 -9.08 -11.89 0.16
C THR A 23 -9.10 -12.56 1.53
N GLU A 24 -9.86 -13.64 1.68
CA GLU A 24 -9.93 -14.35 2.96
C GLU A 24 -8.56 -14.87 3.38
N GLU A 25 -7.81 -15.45 2.45
CA GLU A 25 -6.45 -15.91 2.74
C GLU A 25 -5.51 -14.77 3.07
N CYS A 26 -5.70 -13.60 2.44
CA CYS A 26 -4.94 -12.41 2.80
C CYS A 26 -5.21 -12.00 4.25
N TYR A 27 -6.46 -12.00 4.69
CA TYR A 27 -6.80 -11.72 6.08
C TYR A 27 -6.10 -12.69 7.02
N MET A 28 -6.18 -13.99 6.72
CA MET A 28 -5.57 -15.02 7.56
C MET A 28 -4.06 -14.80 7.71
N PHE A 29 -3.37 -14.59 6.61
CA PHE A 29 -1.91 -14.44 6.63
C PHE A 29 -1.48 -13.13 7.28
N PHE A 30 -2.12 -12.02 6.91
CA PHE A 30 -1.71 -10.70 7.41
C PHE A 30 -2.08 -10.50 8.89
N GLU A 31 -3.15 -11.12 9.38
CA GLU A 31 -3.43 -11.10 10.82
C GLU A 31 -2.33 -11.80 11.62
N ASP A 32 -1.74 -12.85 11.05
CA ASP A 32 -0.68 -13.60 11.74
C ASP A 32 0.67 -12.89 11.66
N ILE A 33 1.00 -12.29 10.52
CA ILE A 33 2.35 -11.73 10.31
C ILE A 33 2.47 -10.27 10.71
N CYS A 34 1.38 -9.51 10.74
CA CYS A 34 1.37 -8.09 11.09
C CYS A 34 0.62 -7.84 12.39
N THR A 35 1.00 -6.78 13.10
CA THR A 35 0.12 -6.24 14.14
C THR A 35 -1.08 -5.56 13.46
N ILE A 36 -2.15 -5.36 14.23
CA ILE A 36 -3.33 -4.64 13.74
C ILE A 36 -2.94 -3.26 13.21
N ASN A 37 -2.14 -2.51 13.99
CA ASN A 37 -1.73 -1.17 13.60
C ASN A 37 -0.85 -1.15 12.34
N GLU A 38 0.02 -2.14 12.17
CA GLU A 38 0.83 -2.26 10.97
C GLU A 38 -0.04 -2.47 9.74
N LEU A 39 -1.01 -3.35 9.81
CA LEU A 39 -1.90 -3.61 8.69
C LEU A 39 -2.77 -2.40 8.36
N LEU A 40 -3.34 -1.76 9.38
CA LEU A 40 -4.16 -0.57 9.18
C LEU A 40 -3.35 0.59 8.59
N ALA A 41 -2.07 0.71 8.99
CA ALA A 41 -1.19 1.75 8.44
C ALA A 41 -0.91 1.52 6.95
N ILE A 42 -0.69 0.28 6.54
CA ILE A 42 -0.49 -0.05 5.13
C ILE A 42 -1.76 0.25 4.33
N ALA A 43 -2.92 -0.17 4.86
CA ALA A 43 -4.21 0.09 4.23
C ALA A 43 -4.49 1.59 4.08
N GLN A 44 -4.13 2.38 5.10
CA GLN A 44 -4.28 3.84 5.05
C GLN A 44 -3.44 4.45 3.94
N ARG A 45 -2.19 4.00 3.79
CA ARG A 45 -1.32 4.51 2.71
C ARG A 45 -1.89 4.22 1.33
N LEU A 46 -2.46 3.04 1.14
CA LEU A 46 -3.09 2.69 -0.14
C LEU A 46 -4.28 3.61 -0.42
N GLU A 47 -5.11 3.85 0.58
CA GLU A 47 -6.27 4.75 0.44
C GLU A 47 -5.82 6.19 0.13
N VAL A 48 -4.80 6.67 0.83
CA VAL A 48 -4.22 8.00 0.59
C VAL A 48 -3.72 8.11 -0.86
N ALA A 49 -3.01 7.09 -1.34
CA ALA A 49 -2.49 7.08 -2.71
C ALA A 49 -3.62 7.16 -3.74
N LYS A 50 -4.69 6.43 -3.50
CA LYS A 50 -5.86 6.45 -4.39
C LYS A 50 -6.47 7.83 -4.46
N LEU A 51 -6.67 8.47 -3.30
CA LEU A 51 -7.27 9.83 -3.25
C LEU A 51 -6.35 10.88 -3.87
N LEU A 52 -5.04 10.76 -3.69
CA LEU A 52 -4.08 11.65 -4.35
C LEU A 52 -4.15 11.55 -5.87
N LYS A 53 -4.31 10.34 -6.39
CA LYS A 53 -4.46 10.13 -7.83
C LYS A 53 -5.76 10.73 -8.36
N GLU A 54 -6.78 10.81 -7.53
CA GLU A 54 -8.06 11.44 -7.87
C GLU A 54 -8.01 12.95 -7.67
N GLN A 55 -6.84 13.50 -7.35
CA GLN A 55 -6.60 14.93 -7.15
C GLN A 55 -7.37 15.52 -5.96
N THR A 56 -7.66 14.70 -4.96
CA THR A 56 -8.27 15.12 -3.71
C THR A 56 -7.27 15.99 -2.93
N THR A 57 -7.75 17.03 -2.26
CA THR A 57 -6.87 17.91 -1.48
C THR A 57 -6.38 17.21 -0.22
N TYR A 58 -5.24 17.67 0.31
CA TYR A 58 -4.68 17.12 1.55
C TYR A 58 -5.66 17.22 2.72
N ILE A 59 -6.39 18.32 2.81
CA ILE A 59 -7.38 18.52 3.88
C ILE A 59 -8.47 17.45 3.79
N GLU A 60 -9.02 17.24 2.62
CA GLU A 60 -10.05 16.23 2.39
C GLU A 60 -9.54 14.83 2.66
N ILE A 61 -8.31 14.52 2.21
CA ILE A 61 -7.69 13.21 2.47
C ILE A 61 -7.54 12.96 3.96
N SER A 62 -7.06 13.97 4.69
CA SER A 62 -6.90 13.86 6.14
C SER A 62 -8.25 13.61 6.82
N GLU A 63 -9.29 14.31 6.39
CA GLU A 63 -10.63 14.12 6.94
C GLU A 63 -11.19 12.73 6.66
N GLU A 64 -10.99 12.22 5.45
CA GLU A 64 -11.53 10.91 5.07
C GLU A 64 -10.75 9.73 5.65
N THR A 65 -9.44 9.84 5.74
CA THR A 65 -8.57 8.70 6.09
C THR A 65 -8.00 8.78 7.49
N GLY A 66 -8.03 9.95 8.11
CA GLY A 66 -7.35 10.16 9.39
C GLY A 66 -5.83 10.27 9.27
N ALA A 67 -5.30 10.25 8.05
CA ALA A 67 -3.85 10.34 7.84
C ALA A 67 -3.32 11.72 8.18
N SER A 68 -2.13 11.77 8.78
CA SER A 68 -1.43 13.02 9.04
C SER A 68 -0.92 13.63 7.74
N THR A 69 -0.66 14.93 7.75
CA THR A 69 -0.05 15.62 6.63
C THR A 69 1.29 14.99 6.25
N ALA A 70 2.06 14.56 7.26
CA ALA A 70 3.34 13.88 7.03
C ALA A 70 3.16 12.58 6.25
N THR A 71 2.15 11.78 6.60
CA THR A 71 1.85 10.54 5.88
C THR A 71 1.42 10.83 4.45
N ILE A 72 0.55 11.81 4.25
CA ILE A 72 0.08 12.19 2.91
C ILE A 72 1.24 12.65 2.03
N SER A 73 2.12 13.51 2.59
CA SER A 73 3.31 13.99 1.86
C SER A 73 4.24 12.85 1.47
N ARG A 74 4.44 11.90 2.38
CA ARG A 74 5.28 10.72 2.13
C ARG A 74 4.72 9.87 1.00
N VAL A 75 3.42 9.60 1.01
CA VAL A 75 2.78 8.83 -0.05
C VAL A 75 2.85 9.58 -1.38
N ASN A 76 2.61 10.90 -1.37
CA ASN A 76 2.71 11.72 -2.57
C ASN A 76 4.11 11.66 -3.17
N ARG A 77 5.14 11.68 -2.33
CA ARG A 77 6.53 11.55 -2.80
C ARG A 77 6.75 10.19 -3.47
N SER A 78 6.21 9.11 -2.88
CA SER A 78 6.32 7.78 -3.48
C SER A 78 5.59 7.69 -4.83
N LEU A 79 4.47 8.38 -4.98
CA LEU A 79 3.77 8.43 -6.25
C LEU A 79 4.58 9.15 -7.33
N LYS A 80 5.29 10.24 -6.96
CA LYS A 80 6.03 11.05 -7.93
C LYS A 80 7.42 10.51 -8.24
N TYR A 81 8.10 9.96 -7.25
CA TYR A 81 9.52 9.61 -7.35
C TYR A 81 9.85 8.16 -6.98
N GLY A 82 8.83 7.34 -6.75
CA GLY A 82 9.01 5.94 -6.39
C GLY A 82 9.18 5.03 -7.60
N ASN A 83 8.79 3.77 -7.45
CA ASN A 83 8.96 2.71 -8.44
C ASN A 83 7.71 2.46 -9.30
N ASP A 84 6.75 3.36 -9.25
CA ASP A 84 5.44 3.21 -9.93
C ASP A 84 4.63 2.00 -9.43
N GLY A 85 4.91 1.54 -8.21
CA GLY A 85 4.22 0.40 -7.62
C GLY A 85 2.73 0.63 -7.44
N TYR A 86 2.34 1.81 -6.95
CA TYR A 86 0.93 2.17 -6.81
C TYR A 86 0.22 2.20 -8.17
N GLU A 87 0.85 2.81 -9.17
CA GLU A 87 0.29 2.90 -10.52
C GLU A 87 0.02 1.52 -11.11
N MET A 88 0.99 0.63 -10.98
CA MET A 88 0.88 -0.73 -11.47
C MET A 88 -0.29 -1.46 -10.82
N VAL A 89 -0.38 -1.38 -9.48
CA VAL A 89 -1.43 -2.05 -8.74
C VAL A 89 -2.82 -1.50 -9.10
N PHE A 90 -2.96 -0.18 -9.09
CA PHE A 90 -4.25 0.44 -9.42
C PHE A 90 -4.68 0.14 -10.86
N SER A 91 -3.74 0.15 -11.79
CA SER A 91 -4.03 -0.20 -13.18
C SER A 91 -4.56 -1.63 -13.30
N ARG A 92 -3.95 -2.56 -12.58
CA ARG A 92 -4.37 -3.96 -12.60
C ARG A 92 -5.72 -4.17 -11.92
N MET A 93 -5.97 -3.46 -10.81
CA MET A 93 -7.26 -3.54 -10.11
C MET A 93 -8.39 -3.04 -11.00
N ASN A 94 -8.18 -1.96 -11.71
CA ASN A 94 -9.20 -1.39 -12.59
C ASN A 94 -9.54 -2.29 -13.78
N LYS A 95 -8.62 -3.15 -14.19
CA LYS A 95 -8.82 -4.07 -15.31
C LYS A 95 -9.57 -5.34 -14.94
N GLN A 96 -9.82 -5.56 -13.66
CA GLN A 96 -10.51 -6.78 -13.19
C GLN A 96 -12.02 -6.68 -13.20
N ASP A 97 -12.56 -5.56 -13.59
CA ASP A 97 -14.01 -5.32 -13.67
C ASP A 97 -14.62 -5.94 -14.92
#